data_971c310e69ff27fd26671b2fc48ca3dd
#
_entry.id   971c310e69ff27fd26671b2fc48ca3dd
#
_cell.length_a   1.000
_cell.length_b   1.000
_cell.length_c   1.000
_cell.angle_alpha   90.00
_cell.angle_beta   90.00
_cell.angle_gamma   90.00
#
_symmetry.space_group_name_H-M   'P 1'
#
loop_
_entity.id
_entity.type
_entity.pdbx_description
1 polymer ?
#
loop_
_entity_poly.entity_id
_entity_poly.type
_entity_poly.pdbx_seq_one_letter_code
_entity_poly.pdbx_strand_id
1 'polypeptide(L)'
;MQKVFIVLQLIEYIVAKMAILDPNILNDKNKELISYGELFDIQKYPFMVYFESMIYTENTLSMCTGSLILPLFVLTAAHCTHEADKYDIVVYRYINTHRKTMRYVKNIYEHESYDHYAGKNDISLLRIEYPFKDVIHYINMSGHPNEFSNGKSLNCIAIGYGQTDKSMNSEHFGYMTNLSIMYGLKKCFSHISLTTEFSSKIPLCSKPNIHNPCPGDSGGPLICNGYLYGIANFIYNAHNPEDMKCGSPHLQSGYLFIYFYRDWISNTILNTGNLIKLCDKLFKISVILIIYNFS
;
A
#
# COMPACT_ATOMS: atom_id res chain seq x y z
N MET A 1 -37.77 -44.91 -19.21
CA MET A 1 -37.49 -44.06 -20.38
C MET A 1 -37.75 -42.56 -20.13
N GLN A 2 -38.85 -42.17 -19.50
CA GLN A 2 -39.19 -40.76 -19.25
C GLN A 2 -38.18 -39.98 -18.41
N LYS A 3 -37.57 -40.59 -17.38
CA LYS A 3 -36.56 -39.91 -16.51
C LYS A 3 -35.24 -39.64 -17.22
N VAL A 4 -34.84 -40.43 -18.19
CA VAL A 4 -33.63 -40.23 -18.99
C VAL A 4 -33.79 -39.06 -19.95
N PHE A 5 -35.02 -38.90 -20.50
CA PHE A 5 -35.32 -37.79 -21.42
C PHE A 5 -35.29 -36.43 -20.73
N ILE A 6 -35.75 -36.33 -19.47
CA ILE A 6 -35.72 -35.10 -18.68
C ILE A 6 -34.28 -34.70 -18.31
N VAL A 7 -33.43 -35.70 -18.01
CA VAL A 7 -32.02 -35.44 -17.70
C VAL A 7 -31.28 -34.94 -18.92
N LEU A 8 -31.51 -35.50 -20.11
CA LEU A 8 -30.90 -35.04 -21.35
C LEU A 8 -31.33 -33.62 -21.72
N GLN A 9 -32.63 -33.29 -21.58
CA GLN A 9 -33.12 -31.93 -21.81
C GLN A 9 -32.54 -30.90 -20.82
N LEU A 10 -32.30 -31.28 -19.57
CA LEU A 10 -31.63 -30.43 -18.57
C LEU A 10 -30.16 -30.22 -18.91
N ILE A 11 -29.48 -31.25 -19.40
CA ILE A 11 -28.07 -31.14 -19.84
C ILE A 11 -27.96 -30.24 -21.07
N GLU A 12 -28.83 -30.41 -22.07
CA GLU A 12 -28.87 -29.55 -23.26
C GLU A 12 -29.19 -28.10 -22.90
N TYR A 13 -30.10 -27.85 -21.96
CA TYR A 13 -30.42 -26.50 -21.46
C TYR A 13 -29.23 -25.88 -20.71
N ILE A 14 -28.52 -26.67 -19.92
CA ILE A 14 -27.30 -26.19 -19.19
C ILE A 14 -26.16 -25.90 -20.18
N VAL A 15 -25.94 -26.77 -21.16
CA VAL A 15 -24.92 -26.60 -22.21
C VAL A 15 -25.25 -25.40 -23.11
N ALA A 16 -26.52 -25.21 -23.48
CA ALA A 16 -26.93 -24.04 -24.25
C ALA A 16 -26.78 -22.73 -23.44
N LYS A 17 -27.03 -22.78 -22.12
CA LYS A 17 -26.82 -21.61 -21.25
C LYS A 17 -25.34 -21.31 -21.00
N MET A 18 -24.46 -22.30 -21.03
CA MET A 18 -22.99 -22.13 -20.99
C MET A 18 -22.41 -21.63 -22.31
N ALA A 19 -23.07 -21.91 -23.46
CA ALA A 19 -22.65 -21.43 -24.78
C ALA A 19 -23.06 -19.98 -25.10
N ILE A 20 -23.91 -19.34 -24.27
CA ILE A 20 -24.33 -17.93 -24.43
C ILE A 20 -23.47 -16.97 -23.60
N LEU A 21 -22.39 -17.44 -22.99
CA LEU A 21 -21.38 -16.57 -22.44
C LEU A 21 -20.50 -16.07 -23.58
N ASP A 22 -20.88 -14.91 -24.14
CA ASP A 22 -20.12 -14.17 -25.13
C ASP A 22 -18.66 -14.00 -24.64
N PRO A 23 -17.65 -14.49 -25.37
CA PRO A 23 -16.25 -14.30 -25.02
C PRO A 23 -15.88 -12.82 -24.87
N ASN A 24 -16.65 -11.91 -25.47
CA ASN A 24 -16.46 -10.47 -25.36
C ASN A 24 -16.95 -9.91 -24.00
N ILE A 25 -17.79 -10.62 -23.24
CA ILE A 25 -18.19 -10.24 -21.87
C ILE A 25 -17.03 -10.48 -20.89
N LEU A 26 -16.12 -11.40 -21.19
CA LEU A 26 -14.93 -11.65 -20.36
C LEU A 26 -13.84 -10.58 -20.56
N ASN A 27 -13.87 -9.84 -21.66
CA ASN A 27 -12.88 -8.80 -21.94
C ASN A 27 -13.22 -7.42 -21.30
N ASP A 28 -14.46 -7.22 -20.86
CA ASP A 28 -14.88 -5.96 -20.22
C ASP A 28 -14.79 -6.00 -18.68
N LYS A 29 -14.35 -7.12 -18.09
CA LYS A 29 -14.22 -7.32 -16.64
C LYS A 29 -12.88 -6.88 -16.04
N ASN A 30 -11.94 -6.36 -16.83
CA ASN A 30 -10.59 -5.99 -16.38
C ASN A 30 -10.38 -4.48 -16.20
N LYS A 31 -11.44 -3.75 -15.91
CA LYS A 31 -11.34 -2.30 -15.77
C LYS A 31 -11.50 -1.90 -14.33
N GLU A 32 -10.61 -2.08 -13.38
CA GLU A 32 -10.99 -1.42 -12.12
C GLU A 32 -10.30 -1.88 -10.83
N LEU A 33 -8.97 -1.84 -10.79
CA LEU A 33 -8.27 -1.80 -9.49
C LEU A 33 -6.85 -1.31 -9.76
N ILE A 34 -6.32 -0.38 -8.98
CA ILE A 34 -5.37 0.57 -9.55
C ILE A 34 -5.81 0.76 -10.99
N SER A 35 -6.51 1.78 -11.31
CA SER A 35 -7.25 1.95 -12.57
C SER A 35 -6.51 1.31 -13.75
N TYR A 36 -7.07 0.27 -14.36
CA TYR A 36 -6.43 -0.54 -15.41
C TYR A 36 -5.16 -1.32 -14.97
N GLY A 37 -5.01 -1.64 -13.68
CA GLY A 37 -3.93 -2.47 -13.15
C GLY A 37 -4.15 -3.97 -13.42
N GLU A 38 -3.11 -4.76 -13.15
CA GLU A 38 -3.15 -6.22 -13.15
C GLU A 38 -3.07 -6.79 -11.74
N LEU A 39 -3.62 -7.98 -11.52
CA LEU A 39 -3.48 -8.68 -10.25
C LEU A 39 -2.00 -8.90 -9.94
N PHE A 40 -1.57 -8.51 -8.74
CA PHE A 40 -0.19 -8.80 -8.35
C PHE A 40 -0.05 -10.21 -7.76
N ASP A 41 1.12 -10.79 -7.99
CA ASP A 41 1.48 -12.07 -7.39
C ASP A 41 1.91 -11.88 -5.92
N ILE A 42 1.11 -12.39 -4.99
CA ILE A 42 1.38 -12.29 -3.56
C ILE A 42 2.64 -13.03 -3.12
N GLN A 43 3.12 -14.01 -3.88
CA GLN A 43 4.37 -14.70 -3.61
C GLN A 43 5.58 -13.83 -4.01
N LYS A 44 5.41 -13.02 -5.05
CA LYS A 44 6.43 -12.07 -5.49
C LYS A 44 6.52 -10.84 -4.58
N TYR A 45 5.39 -10.44 -3.97
CA TYR A 45 5.29 -9.28 -3.09
C TYR A 45 4.75 -9.67 -1.70
N PRO A 46 5.45 -10.55 -0.96
CA PRO A 46 4.97 -11.13 0.28
C PRO A 46 4.81 -10.12 1.42
N PHE A 47 5.42 -8.95 1.29
CA PHE A 47 5.36 -7.84 2.24
C PHE A 47 4.09 -7.00 2.13
N MET A 48 3.23 -7.25 1.13
CA MET A 48 2.00 -6.50 0.94
C MET A 48 0.97 -6.83 2.01
N VAL A 49 0.41 -5.78 2.60
CA VAL A 49 -0.70 -5.85 3.55
C VAL A 49 -1.73 -4.77 3.25
N TYR A 50 -2.96 -4.98 3.68
CA TYR A 50 -3.93 -3.91 3.81
C TYR A 50 -4.44 -3.89 5.26
N PHE A 51 -5.06 -2.80 5.64
CA PHE A 51 -5.69 -2.72 6.94
C PHE A 51 -6.99 -1.93 6.86
N GLU A 52 -7.85 -2.25 7.78
CA GLU A 52 -9.13 -1.60 8.00
C GLU A 52 -9.04 -0.83 9.30
N SER A 53 -9.54 0.40 9.31
CA SER A 53 -9.65 1.23 10.49
C SER A 53 -11.06 1.82 10.61
N MET A 54 -11.61 1.84 11.84
CA MET A 54 -12.86 2.49 12.11
C MET A 54 -12.64 3.99 12.33
N ILE A 55 -13.30 4.82 11.52
CA ILE A 55 -13.34 6.28 11.69
C ILE A 55 -14.61 6.63 12.47
N TYR A 56 -14.48 6.89 13.76
CA TYR A 56 -15.61 7.13 14.64
C TYR A 56 -16.40 8.40 14.32
N THR A 57 -15.72 9.44 13.86
CA THR A 57 -16.35 10.72 13.51
C THR A 57 -17.33 10.59 12.37
N GLU A 58 -17.09 9.67 11.47
CA GLU A 58 -17.92 9.41 10.28
C GLU A 58 -18.72 8.11 10.37
N ASN A 59 -18.46 7.29 11.39
CA ASN A 59 -19.01 5.95 11.55
C ASN A 59 -18.80 5.09 10.28
N THR A 60 -17.63 5.21 9.67
CA THR A 60 -17.25 4.52 8.44
C THR A 60 -16.02 3.65 8.65
N LEU A 61 -15.93 2.58 7.87
CA LEU A 61 -14.75 1.73 7.79
C LEU A 61 -13.86 2.24 6.66
N SER A 62 -12.65 2.70 7.00
CA SER A 62 -11.64 3.09 6.03
C SER A 62 -10.70 1.92 5.75
N MET A 63 -10.26 1.79 4.50
CA MET A 63 -9.27 0.80 4.09
C MET A 63 -8.06 1.50 3.50
N CYS A 64 -6.88 1.04 3.89
CA CYS A 64 -5.61 1.48 3.35
C CYS A 64 -4.66 0.31 3.09
N THR A 65 -3.67 0.58 2.27
CA THR A 65 -2.59 -0.35 1.93
C THR A 65 -1.34 -0.03 2.76
N GLY A 66 -0.52 -1.05 3.02
CA GLY A 66 0.76 -0.90 3.70
C GLY A 66 1.79 -1.92 3.23
N SER A 67 3.03 -1.72 3.68
CA SER A 67 4.16 -2.59 3.36
C SER A 67 4.91 -3.02 4.61
N LEU A 68 5.12 -4.31 4.77
CA LEU A 68 6.01 -4.84 5.80
C LEU A 68 7.47 -4.51 5.45
N ILE A 69 8.08 -3.61 6.20
CA ILE A 69 9.50 -3.25 6.08
C ILE A 69 10.37 -4.06 7.06
N LEU A 70 9.77 -4.60 8.11
CA LEU A 70 10.35 -5.50 9.11
C LEU A 70 9.25 -6.45 9.64
N PRO A 71 9.61 -7.54 10.36
CA PRO A 71 8.66 -8.53 10.85
C PRO A 71 7.46 -7.97 11.62
N LEU A 72 7.64 -6.87 12.35
CA LEU A 72 6.63 -6.25 13.20
C LEU A 72 6.22 -4.86 12.74
N PHE A 73 6.74 -4.35 11.62
CA PHE A 73 6.51 -2.98 11.21
C PHE A 73 5.92 -2.87 9.81
N VAL A 74 4.75 -2.27 9.73
CA VAL A 74 4.08 -1.89 8.49
C VAL A 74 4.29 -0.40 8.29
N LEU A 75 4.78 -0.01 7.13
CA LEU A 75 4.88 1.38 6.71
C LEU A 75 3.65 1.73 5.87
N THR A 76 3.05 2.89 6.16
CA THR A 76 1.85 3.41 5.49
C THR A 76 1.80 4.93 5.56
N ALA A 77 0.72 5.56 5.07
CA ALA A 77 0.46 6.98 5.20
C ALA A 77 -0.16 7.34 6.56
N ALA A 78 0.12 8.53 7.09
CA ALA A 78 -0.43 8.97 8.37
C ALA A 78 -1.93 9.27 8.29
N HIS A 79 -2.43 9.77 7.15
CA HIS A 79 -3.87 10.00 6.99
C HIS A 79 -4.71 8.71 7.09
N CYS A 80 -4.07 7.54 6.94
CA CYS A 80 -4.70 6.24 7.12
C CYS A 80 -4.86 5.83 8.58
N THR A 81 -4.11 6.45 9.49
CA THR A 81 -4.06 6.12 10.92
C THR A 81 -4.52 7.25 11.80
N HIS A 82 -4.64 8.45 11.22
CA HIS A 82 -5.02 9.66 11.92
C HIS A 82 -6.41 9.52 12.55
N GLU A 83 -6.52 9.91 13.82
CA GLU A 83 -7.75 9.78 14.63
C GLU A 83 -8.21 8.32 14.89
N ALA A 84 -7.45 7.32 14.43
CA ALA A 84 -7.78 5.93 14.71
C ALA A 84 -7.13 5.45 16.03
N ASP A 85 -7.88 4.71 16.82
CA ASP A 85 -7.27 3.97 17.94
C ASP A 85 -6.63 2.68 17.40
N LYS A 86 -5.50 2.30 17.99
CA LYS A 86 -4.80 1.06 17.63
C LYS A 86 -5.66 -0.20 17.75
N TYR A 87 -6.69 -0.18 18.62
CA TYR A 87 -7.63 -1.30 18.80
C TYR A 87 -8.64 -1.41 17.66
N ASP A 88 -8.77 -0.38 16.85
CA ASP A 88 -9.71 -0.29 15.74
C ASP A 88 -9.03 -0.58 14.38
N ILE A 89 -7.72 -0.81 14.40
CA ILE A 89 -6.95 -1.16 13.21
C ILE A 89 -6.63 -2.64 13.19
N VAL A 90 -7.06 -3.31 12.13
CA VAL A 90 -6.73 -4.72 11.89
C VAL A 90 -5.97 -4.82 10.57
N VAL A 91 -4.76 -5.36 10.64
CA VAL A 91 -3.88 -5.58 9.48
C VAL A 91 -4.11 -6.96 8.91
N TYR A 92 -4.42 -7.03 7.63
CA TYR A 92 -4.69 -8.26 6.89
C TYR A 92 -3.59 -8.52 5.86
N ARG A 93 -3.33 -9.80 5.65
CA ARG A 93 -2.47 -10.29 4.60
C ARG A 93 -3.07 -11.51 3.93
N TYR A 94 -3.12 -11.53 2.61
CA TYR A 94 -3.47 -12.72 1.85
C TYR A 94 -2.30 -13.71 1.81
N ILE A 95 -2.60 -15.00 2.00
CA ILE A 95 -1.66 -16.11 1.80
C ILE A 95 -1.82 -16.64 0.37
N ASN A 96 -3.04 -16.65 -0.10
CA ASN A 96 -3.44 -16.93 -1.48
C ASN A 96 -4.80 -16.26 -1.74
N THR A 97 -5.39 -16.44 -2.91
CA THR A 97 -6.66 -15.82 -3.33
C THR A 97 -7.86 -16.15 -2.44
N HIS A 98 -7.79 -17.19 -1.63
CA HIS A 98 -8.92 -17.66 -0.80
C HIS A 98 -8.67 -17.59 0.71
N ARG A 99 -7.43 -17.27 1.11
CA ARG A 99 -7.04 -17.32 2.51
C ARG A 99 -6.25 -16.08 2.91
N LYS A 100 -6.75 -15.39 3.93
CA LYS A 100 -6.07 -14.27 4.58
C LYS A 100 -5.79 -14.55 6.06
N THR A 101 -4.79 -13.90 6.59
CA THR A 101 -4.47 -13.86 8.03
C THR A 101 -4.51 -12.41 8.50
N MET A 102 -4.74 -12.21 9.79
CA MET A 102 -4.82 -10.88 10.40
C MET A 102 -3.86 -10.72 11.56
N ARG A 103 -3.53 -9.45 11.89
CA ARG A 103 -2.79 -9.04 13.07
C ARG A 103 -3.39 -7.77 13.65
N TYR A 104 -3.46 -7.71 14.96
CA TYR A 104 -3.83 -6.48 15.67
C TYR A 104 -2.63 -5.55 15.78
N VAL A 105 -2.93 -4.25 15.79
CA VAL A 105 -1.92 -3.21 15.95
C VAL A 105 -1.63 -3.02 17.43
N LYS A 106 -0.36 -3.05 17.78
CA LYS A 106 0.12 -2.79 19.15
C LYS A 106 0.37 -1.32 19.41
N ASN A 107 0.95 -0.63 18.43
CA ASN A 107 1.24 0.80 18.48
C ASN A 107 1.13 1.42 17.09
N ILE A 108 0.74 2.68 17.06
CA ILE A 108 0.76 3.58 15.90
C ILE A 108 1.84 4.62 16.17
N TYR A 109 2.65 4.91 15.17
CA TYR A 109 3.67 5.95 15.19
C TYR A 109 3.50 6.83 13.96
N GLU A 110 2.76 7.93 14.11
CA GLU A 110 2.66 8.97 13.10
C GLU A 110 3.87 9.90 13.21
N HIS A 111 4.26 10.50 12.11
CA HIS A 111 5.33 11.50 12.12
C HIS A 111 4.88 12.69 12.98
N GLU A 112 5.72 13.13 13.93
CA GLU A 112 5.41 14.14 14.95
C GLU A 112 4.98 15.50 14.36
N SER A 113 5.43 15.76 13.12
CA SER A 113 5.08 16.96 12.36
C SER A 113 4.12 16.62 11.22
N TYR A 114 3.31 15.56 11.34
CA TYR A 114 2.24 15.33 10.41
C TYR A 114 1.23 16.46 10.49
N ASP A 115 0.84 16.98 9.32
CA ASP A 115 -0.18 18.03 9.21
C ASP A 115 -1.27 17.52 8.29
N HIS A 116 -2.39 17.16 8.88
CA HIS A 116 -3.54 16.60 8.18
C HIS A 116 -4.09 17.54 7.10
N TYR A 117 -4.17 18.85 7.40
CA TYR A 117 -4.74 19.84 6.49
C TYR A 117 -3.81 20.15 5.30
N ALA A 118 -2.52 20.19 5.54
CA ALA A 118 -1.53 20.46 4.51
C ALA A 118 -0.95 19.20 3.85
N GLY A 119 -1.31 18.00 4.34
CA GLY A 119 -0.77 16.72 3.87
C GLY A 119 0.74 16.59 4.02
N LYS A 120 1.34 17.34 4.98
CA LYS A 120 2.79 17.33 5.20
C LYS A 120 3.19 16.16 6.09
N ASN A 121 4.34 15.52 5.78
CA ASN A 121 4.89 14.41 6.56
C ASN A 121 3.89 13.26 6.76
N ASP A 122 3.11 12.98 5.74
CA ASP A 122 2.04 11.99 5.76
C ASP A 122 2.60 10.56 5.71
N ILE A 123 3.17 10.14 6.84
CA ILE A 123 3.84 8.84 7.02
C ILE A 123 3.58 8.31 8.42
N SER A 124 3.29 7.03 8.51
CA SER A 124 3.01 6.31 9.76
C SER A 124 3.63 4.92 9.74
N LEU A 125 4.01 4.43 10.92
CA LEU A 125 4.42 3.06 11.18
C LEU A 125 3.40 2.39 12.10
N LEU A 126 2.86 1.26 11.66
CA LEU A 126 2.07 0.38 12.52
C LEU A 126 2.98 -0.73 13.05
N ARG A 127 3.04 -0.87 14.38
CA ARG A 127 3.64 -2.03 15.00
C ARG A 127 2.59 -3.08 15.29
N ILE A 128 2.65 -4.21 14.60
CA ILE A 128 1.75 -5.36 14.82
C ILE A 128 2.21 -6.21 16.01
N GLU A 129 1.29 -6.95 16.62
CA GLU A 129 1.57 -7.75 17.81
C GLU A 129 2.53 -8.91 17.55
N TYR A 130 2.34 -9.63 16.44
CA TYR A 130 3.12 -10.79 16.05
C TYR A 130 3.45 -10.75 14.56
N PRO A 131 4.60 -11.30 14.12
CA PRO A 131 4.92 -11.36 12.71
C PRO A 131 3.97 -12.30 11.95
N PHE A 132 3.83 -12.09 10.65
CA PHE A 132 3.25 -13.08 9.74
C PHE A 132 4.27 -14.18 9.50
N LYS A 133 3.96 -15.41 9.90
CA LYS A 133 4.93 -16.54 9.91
C LYS A 133 5.42 -16.95 8.52
N ASP A 134 4.62 -16.68 7.50
CA ASP A 134 4.87 -17.02 6.10
C ASP A 134 5.60 -15.90 5.33
N VAL A 135 5.90 -14.77 5.98
CA VAL A 135 6.68 -13.67 5.40
C VAL A 135 8.12 -13.77 5.85
N ILE A 136 8.99 -14.09 4.92
CA ILE A 136 10.45 -14.17 5.13
C ILE A 136 11.21 -13.06 4.37
N HIS A 137 10.54 -12.36 3.46
CA HIS A 137 11.10 -11.26 2.69
C HIS A 137 10.29 -9.98 2.94
N TYR A 138 10.99 -8.94 3.35
CA TYR A 138 10.49 -7.59 3.61
C TYR A 138 11.03 -6.65 2.54
N ILE A 139 10.31 -5.57 2.24
CA ILE A 139 10.79 -4.62 1.24
C ILE A 139 11.86 -3.71 1.83
N ASN A 140 13.00 -3.63 1.16
CA ASN A 140 14.07 -2.71 1.51
C ASN A 140 13.80 -1.32 0.93
N MET A 141 14.12 -0.28 1.70
CA MET A 141 13.99 1.11 1.29
C MET A 141 15.22 1.57 0.50
N SER A 142 15.02 2.31 -0.58
CA SER A 142 16.08 2.92 -1.37
C SER A 142 15.60 4.24 -2.02
N GLY A 143 16.32 4.70 -3.01
CA GLY A 143 16.08 5.91 -3.78
C GLY A 143 16.96 7.08 -3.35
N HIS A 144 17.36 7.87 -4.33
CA HIS A 144 18.10 9.11 -4.12
C HIS A 144 17.66 10.15 -5.16
N PRO A 145 17.54 11.45 -4.79
CA PRO A 145 17.15 12.51 -5.71
C PRO A 145 17.98 12.58 -7.00
N ASN A 146 19.27 12.25 -6.92
CA ASN A 146 20.17 12.27 -8.08
C ASN A 146 19.81 11.26 -9.19
N GLU A 147 19.00 10.22 -8.88
CA GLU A 147 18.53 9.26 -9.87
C GLU A 147 17.56 9.89 -10.87
N PHE A 148 16.97 11.02 -10.50
CA PHE A 148 16.07 11.83 -11.32
C PHE A 148 16.76 13.04 -11.97
N SER A 149 18.10 13.12 -11.91
CA SER A 149 18.86 14.23 -12.48
C SER A 149 18.61 14.35 -14.00
N ASN A 150 18.80 15.56 -14.54
CA ASN A 150 18.55 15.88 -15.95
C ASN A 150 17.11 15.58 -16.44
N GLY A 151 16.14 15.60 -15.53
CA GLY A 151 14.73 15.34 -15.86
C GLY A 151 14.40 13.89 -16.16
N LYS A 152 15.29 12.95 -15.81
CA LYS A 152 15.06 11.51 -15.92
C LYS A 152 13.82 11.09 -15.14
N SER A 153 13.03 10.20 -15.71
CA SER A 153 11.97 9.46 -15.00
C SER A 153 12.39 8.01 -14.77
N LEU A 154 11.87 7.40 -13.73
CA LEU A 154 12.06 6.00 -13.42
C LEU A 154 10.78 5.21 -13.70
N ASN A 155 10.92 4.00 -14.22
CA ASN A 155 9.81 3.05 -14.30
C ASN A 155 9.68 2.36 -12.97
N CYS A 156 8.53 2.52 -12.34
CA CYS A 156 8.23 1.99 -11.02
C CYS A 156 6.91 1.24 -11.05
N ILE A 157 6.66 0.43 -10.05
CA ILE A 157 5.43 -0.31 -9.84
C ILE A 157 4.72 0.26 -8.62
N ALA A 158 3.45 0.63 -8.77
CA ALA A 158 2.56 0.89 -7.65
C ALA A 158 1.74 -0.37 -7.37
N ILE A 159 1.54 -0.70 -6.10
CA ILE A 159 0.75 -1.86 -5.67
C ILE A 159 -0.19 -1.43 -4.56
N GLY A 160 -1.45 -1.89 -4.62
CA GLY A 160 -2.42 -1.58 -3.59
C GLY A 160 -3.62 -2.53 -3.55
N TYR A 161 -4.45 -2.32 -2.54
CA TYR A 161 -5.70 -3.05 -2.30
C TYR A 161 -6.93 -2.14 -2.40
N GLY A 162 -6.80 -1.03 -3.12
CA GLY A 162 -7.85 -0.04 -3.26
C GLY A 162 -9.17 -0.59 -3.81
N GLN A 163 -10.22 0.18 -3.64
CA GLN A 163 -11.55 -0.18 -4.10
C GLN A 163 -11.65 -0.12 -5.63
N THR A 164 -12.55 -0.96 -6.16
CA THR A 164 -12.97 -0.92 -7.55
C THR A 164 -14.37 -0.37 -7.67
N ASP A 165 -14.71 0.19 -8.82
CA ASP A 165 -16.09 0.65 -9.11
C ASP A 165 -17.16 -0.45 -9.08
N LYS A 166 -16.77 -1.73 -9.06
CA LYS A 166 -17.70 -2.87 -9.22
C LYS A 166 -17.75 -3.85 -8.08
N SER A 167 -16.83 -3.81 -7.11
CA SER A 167 -16.84 -4.79 -6.03
C SER A 167 -17.05 -4.14 -4.66
N MET A 168 -18.29 -3.89 -4.30
CA MET A 168 -18.71 -3.99 -2.90
C MET A 168 -18.66 -5.44 -2.38
N ASN A 169 -18.12 -6.37 -3.16
CA ASN A 169 -17.98 -7.77 -2.79
C ASN A 169 -16.67 -7.97 -2.02
N SER A 170 -16.76 -8.66 -0.92
CA SER A 170 -15.84 -8.92 0.16
C SER A 170 -14.47 -9.55 -0.18
N GLU A 171 -14.08 -9.63 -1.43
CA GLU A 171 -12.78 -10.18 -1.86
C GLU A 171 -11.89 -9.04 -2.35
N HIS A 172 -11.04 -8.55 -1.46
CA HIS A 172 -10.05 -7.51 -1.76
C HIS A 172 -8.80 -8.15 -2.40
N PHE A 173 -8.84 -8.31 -3.72
CA PHE A 173 -7.63 -8.65 -4.46
C PHE A 173 -6.77 -7.39 -4.61
N GLY A 174 -5.45 -7.57 -4.46
CA GLY A 174 -4.53 -6.46 -4.69
C GLY A 174 -4.10 -6.39 -6.16
N TYR A 175 -3.83 -5.18 -6.62
CA TYR A 175 -3.47 -4.91 -8.01
C TYR A 175 -2.18 -4.10 -8.08
N MET A 176 -1.53 -4.16 -9.23
CA MET A 176 -0.33 -3.38 -9.50
C MET A 176 -0.38 -2.74 -10.88
N THR A 177 0.37 -1.65 -11.04
CA THR A 177 0.56 -1.00 -12.34
C THR A 177 1.95 -0.43 -12.48
N ASN A 178 2.40 -0.30 -13.74
CA ASN A 178 3.66 0.34 -14.07
C ASN A 178 3.46 1.84 -14.28
N LEU A 179 4.29 2.65 -13.64
CA LEU A 179 4.24 4.10 -13.69
C LEU A 179 5.58 4.70 -14.08
N SER A 180 5.55 5.74 -14.90
CA SER A 180 6.71 6.59 -15.14
C SER A 180 6.76 7.69 -14.08
N ILE A 181 7.72 7.60 -13.16
CA ILE A 181 7.82 8.46 -11.98
C ILE A 181 8.82 9.59 -12.22
N MET A 182 8.42 10.77 -11.82
CA MET A 182 9.20 12.00 -11.85
C MET A 182 9.46 12.50 -10.42
N TYR A 183 10.41 13.40 -10.28
CA TYR A 183 10.78 14.04 -9.02
C TYR A 183 10.91 15.55 -9.18
N GLY A 184 10.48 16.28 -8.17
CA GLY A 184 10.66 17.71 -8.07
C GLY A 184 9.42 18.52 -8.42
N LEU A 185 9.25 19.66 -7.73
CA LEU A 185 8.07 20.53 -7.84
C LEU A 185 7.79 21.01 -9.27
N LYS A 186 8.84 21.29 -10.04
CA LYS A 186 8.70 21.73 -11.45
C LYS A 186 8.16 20.65 -12.39
N LYS A 187 8.28 19.38 -12.00
CA LYS A 187 7.81 18.21 -12.78
C LYS A 187 6.50 17.70 -12.27
N CYS A 188 6.35 17.70 -10.93
CA CYS A 188 5.14 17.34 -10.27
C CYS A 188 4.31 18.59 -10.09
N PHE A 189 3.03 18.54 -10.51
CA PHE A 189 2.07 19.61 -10.23
C PHE A 189 2.46 20.99 -10.83
N SER A 190 3.03 20.99 -12.05
CA SER A 190 3.53 22.20 -12.72
C SER A 190 2.48 23.31 -12.92
N HIS A 191 1.21 22.99 -12.78
CA HIS A 191 0.09 23.93 -12.95
C HIS A 191 -0.52 24.39 -11.63
N ILE A 192 -0.03 23.89 -10.48
CA ILE A 192 -0.44 24.42 -9.19
C ILE A 192 0.47 25.59 -8.87
N SER A 193 -0.11 26.76 -8.57
CA SER A 193 0.56 27.80 -7.81
C SER A 193 0.78 27.21 -6.41
N LEU A 194 1.85 26.42 -6.27
CA LEU A 194 2.22 25.83 -5.00
C LEU A 194 2.58 26.98 -4.08
N THR A 195 1.62 27.36 -3.27
CA THR A 195 1.88 28.16 -2.08
C THR A 195 2.99 27.46 -1.29
N THR A 196 3.76 28.21 -0.54
CA THR A 196 4.92 27.80 0.26
C THR A 196 4.70 26.58 1.16
N GLU A 197 3.49 26.05 1.21
CA GLU A 197 3.03 24.94 2.06
C GLU A 197 3.49 23.55 1.59
N PHE A 198 3.64 23.30 0.28
CA PHE A 198 4.20 22.04 -0.24
C PHE A 198 5.74 21.97 -0.20
N SER A 199 6.41 23.00 0.35
CA SER A 199 7.84 23.25 0.13
C SER A 199 8.80 22.40 0.96
N SER A 200 8.37 21.61 1.93
CA SER A 200 9.34 21.02 2.87
C SER A 200 9.95 19.70 2.43
N LYS A 201 9.25 18.87 1.63
CA LYS A 201 9.83 17.62 1.11
C LYS A 201 9.26 17.31 -0.26
N ILE A 202 10.10 17.45 -1.27
CA ILE A 202 9.73 17.31 -2.69
C ILE A 202 9.17 15.91 -2.97
N PRO A 203 7.94 15.79 -3.52
CA PRO A 203 7.31 14.51 -3.78
C PRO A 203 7.86 13.81 -5.03
N LEU A 204 7.65 12.51 -5.09
CA LEU A 204 7.62 11.76 -6.34
C LEU A 204 6.22 11.85 -6.93
N CYS A 205 6.11 11.86 -8.26
CA CYS A 205 4.81 11.83 -8.91
C CYS A 205 4.85 11.01 -10.21
N SER A 206 3.70 10.44 -10.57
CA SER A 206 3.55 9.83 -11.89
C SER A 206 3.43 10.90 -12.98
N LYS A 207 3.75 10.54 -14.24
CA LYS A 207 3.21 11.28 -15.37
C LYS A 207 1.69 11.11 -15.37
N PRO A 208 0.93 12.14 -15.85
CA PRO A 208 -0.52 11.98 -16.01
C PRO A 208 -0.84 10.75 -16.85
N ASN A 209 -1.75 9.92 -16.39
CA ASN A 209 -2.18 8.72 -17.10
C ASN A 209 -3.46 8.13 -16.48
N ILE A 210 -4.02 7.10 -17.12
CA ILE A 210 -5.22 6.41 -16.64
C ILE A 210 -4.94 5.40 -15.49
N HIS A 211 -3.67 5.04 -15.30
CA HIS A 211 -3.25 4.10 -14.27
C HIS A 211 -2.94 4.86 -12.98
N ASN A 212 -3.91 4.96 -12.11
CA ASN A 212 -3.80 5.77 -10.88
C ASN A 212 -4.17 4.94 -9.66
N PRO A 213 -3.51 5.16 -8.51
CA PRO A 213 -4.04 4.73 -7.23
C PRO A 213 -5.44 5.27 -7.00
N CYS A 214 -6.26 4.46 -6.35
CA CYS A 214 -7.65 4.74 -6.02
C CYS A 214 -7.86 4.74 -4.50
N PRO A 215 -9.03 5.13 -3.98
CA PRO A 215 -9.33 5.02 -2.55
C PRO A 215 -9.05 3.60 -2.05
N GLY A 216 -8.25 3.48 -0.97
CA GLY A 216 -7.76 2.22 -0.42
C GLY A 216 -6.33 1.85 -0.84
N ASP A 217 -5.77 2.43 -1.91
CA ASP A 217 -4.36 2.28 -2.27
C ASP A 217 -3.43 3.20 -1.44
N SER A 218 -4.00 4.14 -0.69
CA SER A 218 -3.28 5.04 0.22
C SER A 218 -2.33 4.27 1.12
N GLY A 219 -1.10 4.76 1.28
CA GLY A 219 -0.04 4.10 2.05
C GLY A 219 0.64 2.94 1.32
N GLY A 220 0.14 2.52 0.16
CA GLY A 220 0.73 1.46 -0.66
C GLY A 220 2.10 1.81 -1.23
N PRO A 221 2.94 0.81 -1.54
CA PRO A 221 4.30 1.03 -2.00
C PRO A 221 4.39 1.52 -3.44
N LEU A 222 5.34 2.42 -3.66
CA LEU A 222 5.94 2.70 -4.95
C LEU A 222 7.29 2.01 -5.01
N ILE A 223 7.42 1.02 -5.88
CA ILE A 223 8.60 0.16 -6.00
C ILE A 223 9.36 0.52 -7.27
N CYS A 224 10.58 0.99 -7.12
CA CYS A 224 11.49 1.25 -8.24
C CYS A 224 12.74 0.38 -8.06
N ASN A 225 13.20 -0.27 -9.12
CA ASN A 225 14.39 -1.14 -9.09
C ASN A 225 14.35 -2.23 -7.98
N GLY A 226 13.16 -2.68 -7.59
CA GLY A 226 12.97 -3.69 -6.53
C GLY A 226 13.01 -3.15 -5.10
N TYR A 227 13.09 -1.83 -4.90
CA TYR A 227 13.14 -1.16 -3.60
C TYR A 227 11.96 -0.24 -3.38
N LEU A 228 11.60 -0.02 -2.14
CA LEU A 228 10.59 0.95 -1.74
C LEU A 228 11.15 2.37 -1.85
N TYR A 229 10.63 3.14 -2.80
CA TYR A 229 11.00 4.55 -3.02
C TYR A 229 9.99 5.52 -2.43
N GLY A 230 8.73 5.16 -2.40
CA GLY A 230 7.67 6.03 -1.90
C GLY A 230 6.47 5.27 -1.39
N ILE A 231 5.56 5.99 -0.76
CA ILE A 231 4.24 5.52 -0.35
C ILE A 231 3.17 6.39 -1.01
N ALA A 232 2.10 5.76 -1.47
CA ALA A 232 0.98 6.44 -2.11
C ALA A 232 0.31 7.39 -1.12
N ASN A 233 0.15 8.66 -1.51
CA ASN A 233 -0.31 9.70 -0.65
C ASN A 233 -1.58 10.37 -1.19
N PHE A 234 -1.53 10.91 -2.40
CA PHE A 234 -2.66 11.63 -2.98
C PHE A 234 -2.67 11.51 -4.51
N ILE A 235 -3.80 11.86 -5.10
CA ILE A 235 -3.95 12.05 -6.54
C ILE A 235 -4.31 13.51 -6.83
N TYR A 236 -4.00 13.96 -8.03
CA TYR A 236 -4.26 15.34 -8.46
C TYR A 236 -4.59 15.39 -9.94
N ASN A 237 -5.61 16.17 -10.30
CA ASN A 237 -5.96 16.46 -11.68
C ASN A 237 -5.60 17.91 -12.02
N ALA A 238 -4.58 18.08 -12.87
CA ALA A 238 -4.11 19.41 -13.28
C ALA A 238 -5.10 20.19 -14.16
N HIS A 239 -5.96 19.50 -14.89
CA HIS A 239 -6.91 20.11 -15.81
C HIS A 239 -8.24 20.46 -15.15
N ASN A 240 -8.70 19.61 -14.23
CA ASN A 240 -9.93 19.82 -13.49
C ASN A 240 -9.77 19.28 -12.06
N PRO A 241 -9.44 20.14 -11.08
CA PRO A 241 -9.24 19.73 -9.69
C PRO A 241 -10.46 19.06 -9.03
N GLU A 242 -11.66 19.25 -9.59
CA GLU A 242 -12.89 18.62 -9.10
C GLU A 242 -13.09 17.20 -9.66
N ASP A 243 -12.44 16.87 -10.78
CA ASP A 243 -12.50 15.55 -11.41
C ASP A 243 -11.38 14.65 -10.88
N MET A 244 -11.60 14.08 -9.72
CA MET A 244 -10.67 13.14 -9.04
C MET A 244 -11.09 11.69 -9.25
N LYS A 245 -11.85 11.42 -10.31
CA LYS A 245 -12.32 10.06 -10.61
C LYS A 245 -11.17 9.16 -11.00
N CYS A 246 -11.06 8.01 -10.33
CA CYS A 246 -10.11 6.97 -10.69
C CYS A 246 -10.18 6.60 -12.16
N GLY A 247 -9.02 6.47 -12.83
CA GLY A 247 -8.95 6.20 -14.27
C GLY A 247 -9.05 7.40 -15.17
N SER A 248 -9.18 8.61 -14.64
CA SER A 248 -9.08 9.82 -15.44
C SER A 248 -7.67 9.98 -16.03
N PRO A 249 -7.52 10.24 -17.34
CA PRO A 249 -6.21 10.29 -18.01
C PRO A 249 -5.34 11.49 -17.59
N HIS A 250 -5.91 12.44 -16.89
CA HIS A 250 -5.23 13.66 -16.45
C HIS A 250 -4.76 13.62 -14.99
N LEU A 251 -4.99 12.49 -14.31
CA LEU A 251 -4.55 12.33 -12.93
C LEU A 251 -3.05 12.10 -12.86
N GLN A 252 -2.42 12.78 -11.91
CA GLN A 252 -1.09 12.48 -11.41
C GLN A 252 -1.21 11.88 -10.01
N SER A 253 -0.46 10.82 -9.74
CA SER A 253 -0.36 10.23 -8.42
C SER A 253 0.84 10.81 -7.69
N GLY A 254 0.63 11.26 -6.46
CA GLY A 254 1.67 11.78 -5.58
C GLY A 254 2.12 10.73 -4.57
N TYR A 255 3.44 10.63 -4.39
CA TYR A 255 4.05 9.71 -3.44
C TYR A 255 4.99 10.45 -2.51
N LEU A 256 4.89 10.16 -1.23
CA LEU A 256 5.88 10.64 -0.26
C LEU A 256 7.21 9.92 -0.52
N PHE A 257 8.29 10.67 -0.75
CA PHE A 257 9.60 10.10 -1.07
C PHE A 257 10.31 9.61 0.21
N ILE A 258 10.47 8.30 0.34
CA ILE A 258 11.05 7.64 1.52
C ILE A 258 12.46 8.12 1.85
N TYR A 259 13.22 8.57 0.86
CA TYR A 259 14.57 9.11 1.04
C TYR A 259 14.66 10.11 2.19
N PHE A 260 13.68 11.02 2.31
CA PHE A 260 13.67 12.07 3.32
C PHE A 260 13.20 11.62 4.70
N TYR A 261 12.72 10.37 4.82
CA TYR A 261 12.12 9.83 6.05
C TYR A 261 12.87 8.64 6.63
N ARG A 262 14.00 8.23 6.03
CA ARG A 262 14.77 7.05 6.47
C ARG A 262 15.23 7.17 7.91
N ASP A 263 15.72 8.35 8.30
CA ASP A 263 16.18 8.61 9.67
C ASP A 263 15.04 8.56 10.66
N TRP A 264 13.89 9.15 10.31
CA TRP A 264 12.70 9.09 11.13
C TRP A 264 12.22 7.64 11.31
N ILE A 265 12.11 6.87 10.22
CA ILE A 265 11.73 5.45 10.27
C ILE A 265 12.68 4.66 11.16
N SER A 266 14.00 4.82 10.96
CA SER A 266 15.02 4.10 11.70
C SER A 266 14.98 4.45 13.20
N ASN A 267 14.90 5.73 13.53
CA ASN A 267 14.83 6.21 14.90
C ASN A 267 13.56 5.74 15.62
N THR A 268 12.41 5.79 14.94
CA THR A 268 11.14 5.30 15.48
C THR A 268 11.24 3.81 15.81
N ILE A 269 11.77 2.99 14.90
CA ILE A 269 11.96 1.55 15.12
C ILE A 269 12.90 1.28 16.29
N LEU A 270 14.05 1.96 16.35
CA LEU A 270 15.04 1.82 17.43
C LEU A 270 14.46 2.19 18.80
N ASN A 271 13.72 3.30 18.86
CA ASN A 271 13.13 3.81 20.10
C ASN A 271 11.98 2.95 20.62
N THR A 272 11.41 2.04 19.83
CA THR A 272 10.35 1.12 20.29
C THR A 272 10.82 0.08 21.31
N GLY A 273 12.09 0.14 21.72
CA GLY A 273 12.62 -0.60 22.87
C GLY A 273 12.86 -2.09 22.65
N ASN A 274 12.68 -2.61 21.44
CA ASN A 274 12.93 -4.04 21.19
C ASN A 274 14.41 -4.36 20.97
N LEU A 275 15.14 -3.49 20.28
CA LEU A 275 16.60 -3.68 20.09
C LEU A 275 17.36 -3.41 21.39
N ILE A 276 17.00 -2.37 22.12
CA ILE A 276 17.65 -2.03 23.41
C ILE A 276 17.43 -3.16 24.42
N LYS A 277 16.20 -3.67 24.59
CA LYS A 277 15.93 -4.81 25.47
C LYS A 277 16.61 -6.11 25.02
N LEU A 278 16.78 -6.33 23.73
CA LEU A 278 17.50 -7.49 23.21
C LEU A 278 19.01 -7.33 23.44
N CYS A 279 19.58 -6.16 23.20
CA CYS A 279 20.97 -5.85 23.50
C CYS A 279 21.27 -5.95 25.00
N ASP A 280 20.42 -5.40 25.88
CA ASP A 280 20.53 -5.52 27.32
C ASP A 280 20.45 -6.98 27.78
N LYS A 281 19.54 -7.76 27.19
CA LYS A 281 19.42 -9.20 27.51
C LYS A 281 20.64 -9.99 27.06
N LEU A 282 21.14 -9.75 25.86
CA LEU A 282 22.35 -10.38 25.33
C LEU A 282 23.59 -9.96 26.12
N PHE A 283 23.69 -8.67 26.49
CA PHE A 283 24.75 -8.17 27.36
C PHE A 283 24.73 -8.82 28.74
N LYS A 284 23.57 -8.93 29.38
CA LYS A 284 23.40 -9.62 30.65
C LYS A 284 23.79 -11.10 30.55
N ILE A 285 23.41 -11.80 29.49
CA ILE A 285 23.77 -13.19 29.24
C ILE A 285 25.28 -13.32 29.04
N SER A 286 25.92 -12.45 28.27
CA SER A 286 27.38 -12.49 28.08
C SER A 286 28.14 -12.21 29.36
N VAL A 287 27.70 -11.28 30.18
CA VAL A 287 28.31 -11.01 31.52
C VAL A 287 28.18 -12.22 32.45
N ILE A 288 27.00 -12.87 32.46
CA ILE A 288 26.81 -14.09 33.27
C ILE A 288 27.74 -15.23 32.80
N LEU A 289 27.86 -15.44 31.49
CA LEU A 289 28.74 -16.44 30.92
C LEU A 289 30.23 -16.18 31.25
N ILE A 290 30.64 -14.92 31.27
CA ILE A 290 32.00 -14.51 31.66
C ILE A 290 32.23 -14.83 33.13
N ILE A 291 31.29 -14.49 34.02
CA ILE A 291 31.42 -14.78 35.47
C ILE A 291 31.48 -16.27 35.72
N TYR A 292 30.68 -17.09 35.03
CA TYR A 292 30.70 -18.57 35.22
C TYR A 292 31.94 -19.27 34.64
N ASN A 293 32.65 -18.65 33.69
CA ASN A 293 33.89 -19.24 33.14
C ASN A 293 35.15 -18.81 33.88
N PHE A 294 35.04 -17.88 34.84
CA PHE A 294 36.16 -17.43 35.69
C PHE A 294 35.98 -17.80 37.18
N SER A 295 34.94 -18.56 37.51
CA SER A 295 34.75 -19.21 38.82
C SER A 295 34.97 -20.75 38.71
#